data_b0d9ca3e196aeaa7b1d2d46dad0c3827
#
_entry.id   b0d9ca3e196aeaa7b1d2d46dad0c3827
#
_cell.length_a   1.000
_cell.length_b   1.000
_cell.length_c   1.000
_cell.angle_alpha   90.00
_cell.angle_beta   90.00
_cell.angle_gamma   90.00
#
_symmetry.space_group_name_H-M   'P 1'
#
loop_
_entity.id
_entity.type
_entity.pdbx_description
1 polymer ?
#
loop_
_entity_poly.entity_id
_entity_poly.type
_entity_poly.pdbx_seq_one_letter_code
_entity_poly.pdbx_strand_id
1 'polypeptide(L)'
;MPKILVIILLWLAAAGCTPALTDVTIVSGPGRYEVSFAGSGVTLGGILFRPASRSKPLPAIIVLHGWARPGVPGALRVEGTARRLSEQGYVTLALSMRGWPPSSGWDDCGTAQPDDVAKAADWLATLPGVDGDSIGVLGFSLGGQVALLSGARSGRIKAIIAYFPITDIQRWADTTSNMGIRYFYVPLVCGSGNQNSPVHVADQIHAPVLLIHGDRDTEIPIEQSLKMEEALRETNGHVELLTIAGGHHGFKGEQDKQAWSAVTKFLSVHIGSRE
;
A
#
# COMPACT_ATOMS: atom_id res chain seq x y z
N MET A 1 -65.56 -15.97 -2.69
CA MET A 1 -64.59 -14.85 -2.69
C MET A 1 -63.74 -14.95 -1.45
N PRO A 2 -62.49 -15.38 -1.53
CA PRO A 2 -61.60 -15.45 -0.37
C PRO A 2 -60.96 -14.08 -0.13
N LYS A 3 -60.98 -13.62 1.12
CA LYS A 3 -60.36 -12.42 1.60
C LYS A 3 -58.84 -12.63 1.72
N ILE A 4 -58.07 -11.89 0.94
CA ILE A 4 -56.60 -11.85 1.03
C ILE A 4 -56.22 -11.02 2.23
N LEU A 5 -55.62 -11.66 3.23
CA LEU A 5 -55.02 -11.01 4.40
C LEU A 5 -53.59 -10.55 4.04
N VAL A 6 -53.42 -9.26 3.88
CA VAL A 6 -52.08 -8.66 3.68
C VAL A 6 -51.42 -8.51 5.05
N ILE A 7 -50.43 -9.32 5.33
CA ILE A 7 -49.58 -9.17 6.53
C ILE A 7 -48.46 -8.20 6.17
N ILE A 8 -48.54 -6.98 6.69
CA ILE A 8 -47.44 -6.01 6.64
C ILE A 8 -46.46 -6.36 7.77
N LEU A 9 -45.34 -6.96 7.39
CA LEU A 9 -44.21 -7.16 8.29
C LEU A 9 -43.47 -5.81 8.44
N LEU A 10 -43.73 -5.14 9.54
CA LEU A 10 -42.91 -4.03 10.01
C LEU A 10 -41.54 -4.57 10.43
N TRP A 11 -40.51 -4.30 9.62
CA TRP A 11 -39.13 -4.45 10.05
C TRP A 11 -38.79 -3.30 11.03
N LEU A 12 -38.77 -3.60 12.29
CA LEU A 12 -38.10 -2.77 13.30
C LEU A 12 -36.61 -2.82 13.00
N ALA A 13 -36.06 -1.73 12.46
CA ALA A 13 -34.64 -1.50 12.42
C ALA A 13 -34.13 -1.38 13.85
N ALA A 14 -33.61 -2.46 14.41
CA ALA A 14 -32.81 -2.42 15.61
C ALA A 14 -31.56 -1.59 15.25
N ALA A 15 -31.46 -0.38 15.85
CA ALA A 15 -30.25 0.39 15.84
C ALA A 15 -29.17 -0.45 16.54
N GLY A 16 -28.43 -1.19 15.75
CA GLY A 16 -27.26 -1.94 16.19
C GLY A 16 -26.23 -0.92 16.66
N CYS A 17 -26.07 -0.83 17.98
CA CYS A 17 -24.91 -0.22 18.59
C CYS A 17 -23.69 -0.95 18.02
N THR A 18 -22.99 -0.38 17.05
CA THR A 18 -21.66 -0.82 16.67
C THR A 18 -20.81 -0.70 17.92
N PRO A 19 -20.18 -1.78 18.43
CA PRO A 19 -19.27 -1.65 19.54
C PRO A 19 -18.17 -0.67 19.09
N ALA A 20 -18.01 0.40 19.83
CA ALA A 20 -16.85 1.26 19.71
C ALA A 20 -15.63 0.35 19.88
N LEU A 21 -14.80 0.28 18.85
CA LEU A 21 -13.51 -0.43 18.91
C LEU A 21 -12.61 0.29 19.92
N THR A 22 -12.77 -0.06 21.19
CA THR A 22 -11.93 0.38 22.32
C THR A 22 -10.94 -0.73 22.68
N ASP A 23 -10.22 -1.23 21.73
CA ASP A 23 -9.01 -1.99 22.00
C ASP A 23 -7.89 -1.45 21.12
N VAL A 24 -7.45 -0.22 21.43
CA VAL A 24 -6.08 0.18 21.16
C VAL A 24 -5.23 -0.65 22.11
N THR A 25 -4.85 -1.85 21.68
CA THR A 25 -3.79 -2.60 22.34
C THR A 25 -2.60 -1.65 22.42
N ILE A 26 -2.21 -1.21 23.62
CA ILE A 26 -1.07 -0.31 23.80
C ILE A 26 0.16 -1.09 23.38
N VAL A 27 0.57 -0.90 22.12
CA VAL A 27 1.75 -1.54 21.52
C VAL A 27 2.96 -0.78 22.01
N SER A 28 3.51 -1.16 23.17
CA SER A 28 4.57 -0.39 23.85
C SER A 28 5.97 -1.00 23.81
N GLY A 29 6.10 -2.29 23.49
CA GLY A 29 7.39 -3.01 23.51
C GLY A 29 7.88 -3.44 22.12
N PRO A 30 9.10 -4.02 22.04
CA PRO A 30 9.57 -4.67 20.80
C PRO A 30 8.78 -5.95 20.55
N GLY A 31 8.52 -6.29 19.28
CA GLY A 31 7.82 -7.51 18.94
C GLY A 31 6.99 -7.43 17.65
N ARG A 32 6.23 -8.50 17.42
CA ARG A 32 5.23 -8.66 16.35
C ARG A 32 3.84 -8.57 16.95
N TYR A 33 3.00 -7.72 16.39
CA TYR A 33 1.65 -7.47 16.87
C TYR A 33 0.66 -7.54 15.72
N GLU A 34 -0.47 -8.18 15.93
CA GLU A 34 -1.63 -8.03 15.05
C GLU A 34 -2.39 -6.78 15.50
N VAL A 35 -2.64 -5.89 14.56
CA VAL A 35 -3.22 -4.57 14.85
C VAL A 35 -4.47 -4.33 14.03
N SER A 36 -5.38 -3.52 14.61
CA SER A 36 -6.59 -3.06 13.95
C SER A 36 -6.84 -1.61 14.34
N PHE A 37 -7.19 -0.77 13.37
CA PHE A 37 -7.43 0.66 13.57
C PHE A 37 -8.41 1.21 12.53
N ALA A 38 -8.90 2.44 12.74
CA ALA A 38 -9.83 3.08 11.83
C ALA A 38 -9.12 3.55 10.54
N GLY A 39 -9.65 3.16 9.39
CA GLY A 39 -9.31 3.67 8.07
C GLY A 39 -10.32 4.70 7.59
N SER A 40 -10.31 4.99 6.28
CA SER A 40 -11.25 5.89 5.63
C SER A 40 -12.60 5.20 5.39
N GLY A 41 -13.47 5.18 6.42
CA GLY A 41 -14.78 4.51 6.37
C GLY A 41 -14.73 2.99 6.45
N VAL A 42 -13.60 2.41 6.82
CA VAL A 42 -13.38 0.96 6.99
C VAL A 42 -12.56 0.70 8.24
N THR A 43 -12.55 -0.54 8.71
CA THR A 43 -11.55 -1.02 9.68
C THR A 43 -10.36 -1.56 8.90
N LEU A 44 -9.17 -1.10 9.26
CA LEU A 44 -7.91 -1.60 8.71
C LEU A 44 -7.24 -2.53 9.71
N GLY A 45 -6.57 -3.55 9.19
CA GLY A 45 -5.81 -4.47 10.00
C GLY A 45 -4.48 -4.84 9.35
N GLY A 46 -3.54 -5.29 10.15
CA GLY A 46 -2.21 -5.62 9.67
C GLY A 46 -1.32 -6.25 10.73
N ILE A 47 -0.05 -6.38 10.38
CA ILE A 47 1.00 -6.88 11.27
C ILE A 47 2.02 -5.78 11.48
N LEU A 48 2.15 -5.33 12.73
CA LEU A 48 3.13 -4.35 13.14
C LEU A 48 4.35 -5.05 13.72
N PHE A 49 5.53 -4.68 13.24
CA PHE A 49 6.81 -5.05 13.86
C PHE A 49 7.42 -3.83 14.51
N ARG A 50 7.86 -3.99 15.74
CA ARG A 50 8.61 -2.98 16.47
C ARG A 50 9.97 -3.53 16.85
N PRO A 51 11.07 -2.92 16.41
CA PRO A 51 12.39 -3.29 16.87
C PRO A 51 12.57 -2.92 18.36
N ALA A 52 13.59 -3.49 19.00
CA ALA A 52 13.96 -3.09 20.35
C ALA A 52 14.26 -1.58 20.38
N SER A 53 13.57 -0.89 21.30
CA SER A 53 13.70 0.57 21.41
C SER A 53 15.13 0.96 21.78
N ARG A 54 15.64 1.93 21.06
CA ARG A 54 16.81 2.73 21.41
C ARG A 54 16.32 4.09 21.87
N SER A 55 17.20 4.91 22.35
CA SER A 55 16.89 6.19 23.01
C SER A 55 16.18 7.27 22.15
N LYS A 56 16.00 7.02 20.86
CA LYS A 56 15.37 7.95 19.91
C LYS A 56 14.12 7.33 19.27
N PRO A 57 13.12 8.15 18.86
CA PRO A 57 12.04 7.70 18.02
C PRO A 57 12.58 7.08 16.71
N LEU A 58 11.90 6.04 16.22
CA LEU A 58 12.30 5.30 15.03
C LEU A 58 11.43 5.70 13.83
N PRO A 59 12.02 5.78 12.62
CA PRO A 59 11.25 5.96 11.40
C PRO A 59 10.34 4.75 11.17
N ALA A 60 9.24 4.96 10.43
CA ALA A 60 8.29 3.90 10.18
C ALA A 60 8.07 3.66 8.68
N ILE A 61 7.70 2.42 8.32
CA ILE A 61 7.43 2.04 6.94
C ILE A 61 6.12 1.23 6.87
N ILE A 62 5.22 1.67 6.01
CA ILE A 62 4.02 0.91 5.63
C ILE A 62 4.37 0.04 4.43
N VAL A 63 4.10 -1.27 4.51
CA VAL A 63 4.36 -2.22 3.44
C VAL A 63 3.04 -2.72 2.86
N LEU A 64 2.83 -2.51 1.55
CA LEU A 64 1.61 -2.79 0.83
C LEU A 64 1.78 -3.99 -0.10
N HIS A 65 0.85 -4.93 -0.02
CA HIS A 65 0.84 -6.13 -0.86
C HIS A 65 0.33 -5.84 -2.28
N GLY A 66 0.68 -6.69 -3.25
CA GLY A 66 0.05 -6.74 -4.56
C GLY A 66 -1.35 -7.35 -4.49
N TRP A 67 -2.05 -7.34 -5.63
CA TRP A 67 -3.34 -8.01 -5.72
C TRP A 67 -3.27 -9.47 -5.27
N ALA A 68 -4.24 -9.90 -4.50
CA ALA A 68 -4.35 -11.26 -3.99
C ALA A 68 -5.79 -11.77 -4.17
N ARG A 69 -5.97 -13.07 -4.23
CA ARG A 69 -7.32 -13.65 -4.26
C ARG A 69 -8.13 -13.19 -3.04
N PRO A 70 -9.41 -12.87 -3.21
CA PRO A 70 -10.29 -12.53 -2.09
C PRO A 70 -10.22 -13.57 -0.97
N GLY A 71 -10.25 -13.10 0.28
CA GLY A 71 -10.18 -13.97 1.46
C GLY A 71 -8.77 -14.33 1.93
N VAL A 72 -7.71 -14.01 1.18
CA VAL A 72 -6.33 -14.20 1.62
C VAL A 72 -5.87 -12.96 2.38
N PRO A 73 -5.34 -13.07 3.62
CA PRO A 73 -4.83 -11.94 4.37
C PRO A 73 -3.69 -11.25 3.64
N GLY A 74 -3.90 -9.96 3.29
CA GLY A 74 -2.93 -9.19 2.52
C GLY A 74 -1.60 -8.98 3.25
N ALA A 75 -1.66 -8.67 4.54
CA ALA A 75 -0.48 -8.43 5.38
C ALA A 75 0.50 -9.61 5.42
N LEU A 76 0.00 -10.85 5.41
CA LEU A 76 0.84 -12.05 5.43
C LEU A 76 1.72 -12.16 4.18
N ARG A 77 1.31 -11.60 3.06
CA ARG A 77 2.07 -11.64 1.81
C ARG A 77 3.33 -10.78 1.84
N VAL A 78 3.32 -9.75 2.68
CA VAL A 78 4.43 -8.79 2.81
C VAL A 78 5.06 -8.80 4.21
N GLU A 79 4.63 -9.73 5.07
CA GLU A 79 5.16 -9.90 6.42
C GLU A 79 6.67 -10.09 6.43
N GLY A 80 7.20 -10.88 5.49
CA GLY A 80 8.65 -11.12 5.36
C GLY A 80 9.43 -9.83 5.07
N THR A 81 8.90 -8.97 4.17
CA THR A 81 9.49 -7.66 3.85
C THR A 81 9.42 -6.72 5.06
N ALA A 82 8.28 -6.65 5.74
CA ALA A 82 8.11 -5.83 6.93
C ALA A 82 9.06 -6.26 8.05
N ARG A 83 9.20 -7.57 8.30
CA ARG A 83 10.16 -8.11 9.27
C ARG A 83 11.59 -7.72 8.93
N ARG A 84 12.01 -7.92 7.66
CA ARG A 84 13.35 -7.58 7.17
C ARG A 84 13.69 -6.11 7.33
N LEU A 85 12.72 -5.20 7.14
CA LEU A 85 12.87 -3.77 7.42
C LEU A 85 12.95 -3.50 8.92
N SER A 86 12.14 -4.19 9.73
CA SER A 86 12.18 -4.03 11.19
C SER A 86 13.52 -4.44 11.79
N GLU A 87 14.14 -5.49 11.25
CA GLU A 87 15.50 -5.91 11.63
C GLU A 87 16.56 -4.84 11.32
N GLN A 88 16.24 -3.89 10.43
CA GLN A 88 17.08 -2.73 10.13
C GLN A 88 16.76 -1.48 10.96
N GLY A 89 15.86 -1.59 11.94
CA GLY A 89 15.56 -0.53 12.88
C GLY A 89 14.35 0.33 12.54
N TYR A 90 13.54 -0.05 11.55
CA TYR A 90 12.27 0.62 11.24
C TYR A 90 11.12 0.03 12.02
N VAL A 91 10.18 0.84 12.51
CA VAL A 91 8.85 0.36 12.86
C VAL A 91 8.12 0.06 11.57
N THR A 92 7.58 -1.16 11.39
CA THR A 92 7.00 -1.54 10.10
C THR A 92 5.58 -2.07 10.27
N LEU A 93 4.70 -1.63 9.37
CA LEU A 93 3.32 -2.08 9.28
C LEU A 93 3.11 -2.82 7.96
N ALA A 94 3.02 -4.16 8.00
CA ALA A 94 2.47 -4.92 6.89
C ALA A 94 0.95 -4.70 6.90
N LEU A 95 0.44 -3.86 6.01
CA LEU A 95 -0.97 -3.49 5.96
C LEU A 95 -1.75 -4.42 5.04
N SER A 96 -2.84 -5.00 5.51
CA SER A 96 -3.87 -5.52 4.62
C SER A 96 -4.66 -4.33 4.08
N MET A 97 -4.61 -4.08 2.78
CA MET A 97 -5.42 -3.02 2.18
C MET A 97 -6.91 -3.37 2.28
N ARG A 98 -7.81 -2.37 2.18
CA ARG A 98 -9.26 -2.63 2.15
C ARG A 98 -9.59 -3.70 1.11
N GLY A 99 -10.54 -4.59 1.42
CA GLY A 99 -10.90 -5.73 0.58
C GLY A 99 -10.12 -7.01 0.88
N TRP A 100 -9.05 -6.95 1.67
CA TRP A 100 -8.30 -8.13 2.11
C TRP A 100 -8.28 -8.27 3.63
N PRO A 101 -8.63 -9.45 4.17
CA PRO A 101 -8.63 -9.68 5.62
C PRO A 101 -7.26 -9.37 6.26
N PRO A 102 -7.26 -8.86 7.52
CA PRO A 102 -8.39 -8.59 8.38
C PRO A 102 -9.05 -7.23 8.13
N SER A 103 -8.63 -6.45 7.13
CA SER A 103 -9.28 -5.20 6.76
C SER A 103 -10.66 -5.46 6.16
N SER A 104 -11.61 -4.56 6.45
CA SER A 104 -12.94 -4.58 5.86
C SER A 104 -13.00 -3.85 4.51
N GLY A 105 -14.19 -3.76 3.91
CA GLY A 105 -14.41 -3.08 2.64
C GLY A 105 -14.16 -3.97 1.42
N TRP A 106 -13.90 -3.33 0.29
CA TRP A 106 -13.72 -3.98 -1.02
C TRP A 106 -12.50 -3.41 -1.72
N ASP A 107 -11.88 -4.20 -2.59
CA ASP A 107 -10.86 -3.71 -3.51
C ASP A 107 -11.47 -2.65 -4.44
N ASP A 108 -10.87 -1.48 -4.49
CA ASP A 108 -11.34 -0.33 -5.25
C ASP A 108 -10.29 0.22 -6.23
N CYS A 109 -9.27 -0.60 -6.52
CA CYS A 109 -8.22 -0.29 -7.50
C CYS A 109 -7.54 1.08 -7.26
N GLY A 110 -7.28 1.42 -6.02
CA GLY A 110 -6.61 2.67 -5.66
C GLY A 110 -7.52 3.89 -5.51
N THR A 111 -8.84 3.72 -5.42
CA THR A 111 -9.77 4.86 -5.23
C THR A 111 -9.69 5.41 -3.81
N ALA A 112 -9.98 4.62 -2.79
CA ALA A 112 -9.91 5.01 -1.38
C ALA A 112 -8.76 4.33 -0.61
N GLN A 113 -8.12 3.30 -1.19
CA GLN A 113 -6.93 2.67 -0.60
C GLN A 113 -5.82 3.67 -0.26
N PRO A 114 -5.52 4.72 -1.07
CA PRO A 114 -4.52 5.71 -0.69
C PRO A 114 -4.90 6.53 0.55
N ASP A 115 -6.18 6.82 0.75
CA ASP A 115 -6.67 7.51 1.96
C ASP A 115 -6.53 6.62 3.20
N ASP A 116 -6.70 5.30 3.04
CA ASP A 116 -6.42 4.33 4.11
C ASP A 116 -4.95 4.32 4.49
N VAL A 117 -4.04 4.39 3.52
CA VAL A 117 -2.60 4.48 3.77
C VAL A 117 -2.26 5.77 4.50
N ALA A 118 -2.90 6.90 4.13
CA ALA A 118 -2.76 8.16 4.88
C ALA A 118 -3.22 8.01 6.34
N LYS A 119 -4.36 7.34 6.59
CA LYS A 119 -4.84 7.03 7.95
C LYS A 119 -3.90 6.08 8.70
N ALA A 120 -3.30 5.11 8.01
CA ALA A 120 -2.29 4.24 8.60
C ALA A 120 -1.02 5.02 9.01
N ALA A 121 -0.60 5.99 8.20
CA ALA A 121 0.52 6.87 8.53
C ALA A 121 0.19 7.78 9.73
N ASP A 122 -1.02 8.36 9.78
CA ASP A 122 -1.49 9.12 10.92
C ASP A 122 -1.50 8.27 12.19
N TRP A 123 -2.03 7.04 12.11
CA TRP A 123 -2.06 6.11 13.24
C TRP A 123 -0.65 5.73 13.72
N LEU A 124 0.28 5.41 12.80
CA LEU A 124 1.67 5.10 13.16
C LEU A 124 2.33 6.27 13.90
N ALA A 125 2.08 7.51 13.46
CA ALA A 125 2.63 8.71 14.11
C ALA A 125 2.12 8.91 15.55
N THR A 126 1.01 8.29 15.95
CA THR A 126 0.52 8.33 17.33
C THR A 126 1.20 7.31 18.25
N LEU A 127 1.93 6.34 17.69
CA LEU A 127 2.52 5.28 18.49
C LEU A 127 3.77 5.79 19.25
N PRO A 128 3.89 5.47 20.54
CA PRO A 128 5.07 5.85 21.31
C PRO A 128 6.37 5.35 20.68
N GLY A 129 7.36 6.21 20.52
CA GLY A 129 8.67 5.86 19.97
C GLY A 129 8.71 5.73 18.44
N VAL A 130 7.67 6.18 17.74
CA VAL A 130 7.68 6.38 16.29
C VAL A 130 7.99 7.84 15.98
N ASP A 131 8.89 8.08 15.03
CA ASP A 131 9.11 9.40 14.44
C ASP A 131 8.03 9.64 13.37
N GLY A 132 7.01 10.42 13.73
CA GLY A 132 5.88 10.72 12.85
C GLY A 132 6.24 11.58 11.63
N ASP A 133 7.42 12.19 11.60
CA ASP A 133 7.93 12.99 10.49
C ASP A 133 8.82 12.17 9.53
N SER A 134 9.07 10.90 9.85
CA SER A 134 9.92 9.98 9.09
C SER A 134 9.15 8.69 8.73
N ILE A 135 8.06 8.83 7.96
CA ILE A 135 7.22 7.71 7.53
C ILE A 135 7.38 7.48 6.03
N GLY A 136 7.78 6.26 5.64
CA GLY A 136 7.84 5.81 4.26
C GLY A 136 6.74 4.81 3.91
N VAL A 137 6.54 4.60 2.62
CA VAL A 137 5.66 3.55 2.09
C VAL A 137 6.41 2.72 1.05
N LEU A 138 6.25 1.38 1.12
CA LEU A 138 6.78 0.43 0.15
C LEU A 138 5.63 -0.44 -0.35
N GLY A 139 5.46 -0.53 -1.67
CA GLY A 139 4.38 -1.31 -2.25
C GLY A 139 4.79 -2.15 -3.45
N PHE A 140 4.08 -3.27 -3.64
CA PHE A 140 4.28 -4.21 -4.72
C PHE A 140 3.09 -4.21 -5.67
N SER A 141 3.29 -4.09 -7.00
CA SER A 141 2.23 -4.22 -8.01
C SER A 141 1.08 -3.22 -7.71
N LEU A 142 -0.14 -3.67 -7.46
CA LEU A 142 -1.26 -2.84 -6.97
C LEU A 142 -0.85 -2.03 -5.73
N GLY A 143 -0.12 -2.61 -4.77
CA GLY A 143 0.40 -1.88 -3.62
C GLY A 143 1.39 -0.78 -4.01
N GLY A 144 2.14 -0.94 -5.09
CA GLY A 144 3.01 0.08 -5.67
C GLY A 144 2.23 1.26 -6.26
N GLN A 145 1.11 0.99 -6.95
CA GLN A 145 0.15 2.00 -7.39
C GLN A 145 -0.40 2.79 -6.20
N VAL A 146 -0.90 2.07 -5.18
CA VAL A 146 -1.47 2.68 -3.97
C VAL A 146 -0.41 3.49 -3.21
N ALA A 147 0.85 3.02 -3.15
CA ALA A 147 1.95 3.77 -2.52
C ALA A 147 2.19 5.12 -3.21
N LEU A 148 2.24 5.15 -4.55
CA LEU A 148 2.39 6.37 -5.32
C LEU A 148 1.21 7.34 -5.10
N LEU A 149 -0.02 6.83 -5.20
CA LEU A 149 -1.23 7.63 -4.97
C LEU A 149 -1.32 8.17 -3.54
N SER A 150 -0.86 7.41 -2.54
CA SER A 150 -0.86 7.87 -1.15
C SER A 150 0.13 9.01 -0.92
N GLY A 151 1.25 9.02 -1.65
CA GLY A 151 2.19 10.14 -1.64
C GLY A 151 1.60 11.44 -2.22
N ALA A 152 0.71 11.34 -3.20
CA ALA A 152 -0.02 12.49 -3.74
C ALA A 152 -1.07 13.04 -2.75
N ARG A 153 -1.58 12.20 -1.83
CA ARG A 153 -2.69 12.57 -0.91
C ARG A 153 -2.24 12.90 0.51
N SER A 154 -1.01 12.56 0.89
CA SER A 154 -0.55 12.74 2.27
C SER A 154 0.87 13.27 2.34
N GLY A 155 1.01 14.51 2.82
CA GLY A 155 2.32 15.11 3.11
C GLY A 155 3.09 14.44 4.26
N ARG A 156 2.47 13.47 4.96
CA ARG A 156 3.14 12.68 6.01
C ARG A 156 4.08 11.62 5.42
N ILE A 157 3.86 11.19 4.17
CA ILE A 157 4.72 10.23 3.50
C ILE A 157 5.96 10.95 2.98
N LYS A 158 7.14 10.53 3.45
CA LYS A 158 8.43 11.16 3.18
C LYS A 158 9.34 10.37 2.23
N ALA A 159 8.98 9.12 1.92
CA ALA A 159 9.67 8.30 0.94
C ALA A 159 8.72 7.25 0.36
N ILE A 160 8.79 7.04 -0.94
CA ILE A 160 7.92 6.10 -1.65
C ILE A 160 8.79 5.09 -2.39
N ILE A 161 8.53 3.79 -2.19
CA ILE A 161 9.17 2.71 -2.93
C ILE A 161 8.09 1.91 -3.62
N ALA A 162 8.15 1.81 -4.95
CA ALA A 162 7.17 1.08 -5.73
C ALA A 162 7.85 0.02 -6.59
N TYR A 163 7.59 -1.24 -6.27
CA TYR A 163 8.01 -2.39 -7.05
C TYR A 163 7.01 -2.68 -8.15
N PHE A 164 7.46 -2.67 -9.39
CA PHE A 164 6.66 -2.97 -10.59
C PHE A 164 5.21 -2.45 -10.49
N PRO A 165 5.03 -1.12 -10.26
CA PRO A 165 3.73 -0.53 -10.01
C PRO A 165 2.86 -0.46 -11.27
N ILE A 166 1.53 -0.47 -11.09
CA ILE A 166 0.59 0.00 -12.10
C ILE A 166 0.57 1.52 -12.00
N THR A 167 0.87 2.23 -13.07
CA THR A 167 0.96 3.70 -13.06
C THR A 167 0.01 4.38 -14.03
N ASP A 168 -0.38 3.67 -15.10
CA ASP A 168 -1.38 4.05 -16.08
C ASP A 168 -2.32 2.85 -16.30
N ILE A 169 -3.46 2.85 -15.64
CA ILE A 169 -4.40 1.72 -15.61
C ILE A 169 -4.97 1.43 -16.99
N GLN A 170 -5.32 2.47 -17.76
CA GLN A 170 -5.90 2.27 -19.09
C GLN A 170 -4.88 1.64 -20.03
N ARG A 171 -3.65 2.16 -20.06
CA ARG A 171 -2.59 1.59 -20.86
C ARG A 171 -2.25 0.16 -20.46
N TRP A 172 -2.24 -0.14 -19.15
CA TRP A 172 -2.06 -1.50 -18.67
C TRP A 172 -3.17 -2.43 -19.17
N ALA A 173 -4.43 -2.01 -19.09
CA ALA A 173 -5.56 -2.78 -19.62
C ALA A 173 -5.42 -3.03 -21.14
N ASP A 174 -4.97 -2.02 -21.91
CA ASP A 174 -4.84 -2.12 -23.35
C ASP A 174 -3.67 -3.04 -23.78
N THR A 175 -2.62 -3.15 -22.97
CA THR A 175 -1.40 -3.90 -23.29
C THR A 175 -1.33 -5.28 -22.66
N THR A 176 -2.07 -5.53 -21.58
CA THR A 176 -2.05 -6.84 -20.90
C THR A 176 -2.64 -7.95 -21.76
N SER A 177 -1.98 -9.10 -21.74
CA SER A 177 -2.52 -10.34 -22.33
C SER A 177 -3.56 -11.03 -21.42
N ASN A 178 -3.70 -10.58 -20.18
CA ASN A 178 -4.65 -11.15 -19.23
C ASN A 178 -6.07 -10.66 -19.49
N MET A 179 -6.88 -11.52 -20.10
CA MET A 179 -8.29 -11.22 -20.44
C MET A 179 -9.13 -10.87 -19.21
N GLY A 180 -8.84 -11.46 -18.05
CA GLY A 180 -9.54 -11.15 -16.79
C GLY A 180 -9.30 -9.72 -16.34
N ILE A 181 -8.07 -9.22 -16.47
CA ILE A 181 -7.73 -7.83 -16.16
C ILE A 181 -8.42 -6.90 -17.16
N ARG A 182 -8.23 -7.15 -18.44
CA ARG A 182 -8.70 -6.29 -19.53
C ARG A 182 -10.22 -6.11 -19.56
N TYR A 183 -10.97 -7.20 -19.42
CA TYR A 183 -12.42 -7.20 -19.65
C TYR A 183 -13.27 -7.25 -18.38
N PHE A 184 -12.68 -7.57 -17.22
CA PHE A 184 -13.43 -7.68 -15.98
C PHE A 184 -12.85 -6.78 -14.87
N TYR A 185 -11.59 -6.94 -14.51
CA TYR A 185 -11.05 -6.22 -13.36
C TYR A 185 -11.03 -4.71 -13.60
N VAL A 186 -10.40 -4.25 -14.67
CA VAL A 186 -10.31 -2.80 -14.95
C VAL A 186 -11.70 -2.19 -15.15
N PRO A 187 -12.59 -2.68 -16.02
CA PRO A 187 -13.91 -2.06 -16.21
C PRO A 187 -14.82 -2.10 -14.99
N LEU A 188 -14.76 -3.16 -14.17
CA LEU A 188 -15.70 -3.36 -13.06
C LEU A 188 -15.19 -2.83 -11.72
N VAL A 189 -13.88 -2.82 -11.51
CA VAL A 189 -13.27 -2.43 -10.22
C VAL A 189 -12.55 -1.09 -10.32
N CYS A 190 -11.78 -0.84 -11.40
CA CYS A 190 -11.03 0.41 -11.57
C CYS A 190 -11.85 1.53 -12.23
N GLY A 191 -12.97 1.21 -12.87
CA GLY A 191 -13.79 2.18 -13.59
C GLY A 191 -13.03 2.79 -14.80
N SER A 192 -13.14 4.12 -14.98
CA SER A 192 -12.42 4.82 -16.06
C SER A 192 -10.90 4.86 -15.90
N GLY A 193 -10.38 4.46 -14.75
CA GLY A 193 -8.95 4.33 -14.45
C GLY A 193 -8.16 5.63 -14.30
N ASN A 194 -8.62 6.74 -14.87
CA ASN A 194 -7.83 7.98 -14.95
C ASN A 194 -7.50 8.57 -13.58
N GLN A 195 -8.45 8.60 -12.63
CA GLN A 195 -8.24 9.18 -11.30
C GLN A 195 -7.35 8.32 -10.41
N ASN A 196 -7.19 7.04 -10.73
CA ASN A 196 -6.43 6.06 -9.96
C ASN A 196 -5.11 5.68 -10.65
N SER A 197 -4.74 6.42 -11.70
CA SER A 197 -3.47 6.26 -12.42
C SER A 197 -2.45 7.26 -11.88
N PRO A 198 -1.39 6.81 -11.19
CA PRO A 198 -0.36 7.68 -10.60
C PRO A 198 0.25 8.70 -11.55
N VAL A 199 0.40 8.37 -12.85
CA VAL A 199 0.97 9.29 -13.85
C VAL A 199 0.17 10.59 -14.00
N HIS A 200 -1.14 10.58 -13.70
CA HIS A 200 -2.00 11.76 -13.81
C HIS A 200 -1.99 12.67 -12.58
N VAL A 201 -1.32 12.25 -11.53
CA VAL A 201 -1.16 13.01 -10.27
C VAL A 201 0.31 13.14 -9.86
N ALA A 202 1.22 12.93 -10.79
CA ALA A 202 2.66 13.01 -10.55
C ALA A 202 3.11 14.36 -9.99
N ASP A 203 2.45 15.44 -10.40
CA ASP A 203 2.66 16.80 -9.90
C ASP A 203 2.28 17.01 -8.43
N GLN A 204 1.49 16.10 -7.86
CA GLN A 204 1.07 16.11 -6.45
C GLN A 204 1.98 15.23 -5.57
N ILE A 205 2.88 14.45 -6.17
CA ILE A 205 3.83 13.60 -5.44
C ILE A 205 5.10 14.40 -5.17
N HIS A 206 5.27 14.86 -3.94
CA HIS A 206 6.42 15.67 -3.54
C HIS A 206 7.51 14.88 -2.82
N ALA A 207 7.18 13.70 -2.29
CA ALA A 207 8.13 12.81 -1.65
C ALA A 207 9.06 12.17 -2.69
N PRO A 208 10.34 11.91 -2.35
CA PRO A 208 11.24 11.11 -3.18
C PRO A 208 10.65 9.73 -3.51
N VAL A 209 10.85 9.26 -4.74
CA VAL A 209 10.32 8.00 -5.27
C VAL A 209 11.44 7.10 -5.76
N LEU A 210 11.45 5.85 -5.32
CA LEU A 210 12.24 4.77 -5.91
C LEU A 210 11.29 3.80 -6.64
N LEU A 211 11.43 3.72 -7.95
CA LEU A 211 10.78 2.72 -8.80
C LEU A 211 11.74 1.54 -8.99
N ILE A 212 11.26 0.31 -8.85
CA ILE A 212 12.05 -0.91 -9.09
C ILE A 212 11.25 -1.79 -10.03
N HIS A 213 11.80 -2.13 -11.21
CA HIS A 213 11.07 -2.89 -12.21
C HIS A 213 11.96 -3.89 -12.95
N GLY A 214 11.43 -5.06 -13.27
CA GLY A 214 12.09 -6.04 -14.13
C GLY A 214 11.86 -5.75 -15.60
N ASP A 215 12.90 -5.83 -16.43
CA ASP A 215 12.80 -5.57 -17.88
C ASP A 215 12.10 -6.69 -18.67
N ARG A 216 11.77 -7.82 -18.01
CA ARG A 216 10.99 -8.93 -18.57
C ARG A 216 9.68 -9.20 -17.84
N ASP A 217 9.17 -8.17 -17.16
CA ASP A 217 7.86 -8.27 -16.52
C ASP A 217 6.75 -8.31 -17.58
N THR A 218 6.04 -9.43 -17.67
CA THR A 218 4.93 -9.65 -18.59
C THR A 218 3.56 -9.43 -17.98
N GLU A 219 3.47 -9.25 -16.66
CA GLU A 219 2.22 -8.92 -15.96
C GLU A 219 1.97 -7.41 -15.97
N ILE A 220 3.00 -6.65 -15.62
CA ILE A 220 3.01 -5.19 -15.69
C ILE A 220 4.26 -4.78 -16.47
N PRO A 221 4.11 -4.36 -17.73
CA PRO A 221 5.26 -3.98 -18.57
C PRO A 221 6.07 -2.83 -17.97
N ILE A 222 7.40 -2.85 -18.13
CA ILE A 222 8.33 -1.83 -17.59
C ILE A 222 7.99 -0.41 -18.04
N GLU A 223 7.30 -0.25 -19.15
CA GLU A 223 6.80 1.03 -19.69
C GLU A 223 5.94 1.78 -18.66
N GLN A 224 5.30 1.06 -17.73
CA GLN A 224 4.57 1.68 -16.62
C GLN A 224 5.51 2.49 -15.73
N SER A 225 6.64 1.94 -15.33
CA SER A 225 7.64 2.66 -14.52
C SER A 225 8.40 3.72 -15.31
N LEU A 226 8.71 3.48 -16.58
CA LEU A 226 9.38 4.48 -17.45
C LEU A 226 8.52 5.74 -17.61
N LYS A 227 7.22 5.59 -17.87
CA LYS A 227 6.28 6.73 -17.92
C LYS A 227 6.15 7.47 -16.60
N MET A 228 6.12 6.73 -15.49
CA MET A 228 6.04 7.35 -14.17
C MET A 228 7.32 8.12 -13.84
N GLU A 229 8.48 7.57 -14.18
CA GLU A 229 9.76 8.27 -14.03
C GLU A 229 9.77 9.57 -14.83
N GLU A 230 9.35 9.54 -16.10
CA GLU A 230 9.24 10.73 -16.96
C GLU A 230 8.35 11.80 -16.32
N ALA A 231 7.12 11.42 -15.93
CA ALA A 231 6.17 12.34 -15.31
C ALA A 231 6.68 12.95 -13.99
N LEU A 232 7.35 12.15 -13.16
CA LEU A 232 7.94 12.66 -11.91
C LEU A 232 9.16 13.55 -12.16
N ARG A 233 9.99 13.27 -13.15
CA ARG A 233 11.14 14.14 -13.51
C ARG A 233 10.69 15.51 -13.97
N GLU A 234 9.58 15.60 -14.67
CA GLU A 234 9.01 16.86 -15.14
C GLU A 234 8.42 17.70 -14.00
N THR A 235 7.96 17.09 -12.92
CA THR A 235 7.20 17.76 -11.86
C THR A 235 7.99 18.01 -10.58
N ASN A 236 8.77 17.05 -10.07
CA ASN A 236 9.47 17.20 -8.80
C ASN A 236 10.95 16.82 -8.82
N GLY A 237 11.42 16.09 -9.84
CA GLY A 237 12.82 15.71 -10.02
C GLY A 237 13.40 14.68 -9.05
N HIS A 238 12.66 14.25 -8.03
CA HIS A 238 13.15 13.33 -6.99
C HIS A 238 12.73 11.89 -7.24
N VAL A 239 13.12 11.33 -8.39
CA VAL A 239 12.82 9.95 -8.76
C VAL A 239 14.08 9.19 -9.16
N GLU A 240 14.17 7.96 -8.69
CA GLU A 240 15.17 6.97 -9.10
C GLU A 240 14.42 5.76 -9.72
N LEU A 241 14.87 5.27 -10.88
CA LEU A 241 14.40 4.01 -11.45
C LEU A 241 15.54 2.99 -11.46
N LEU A 242 15.31 1.86 -10.77
CA LEU A 242 16.17 0.69 -10.85
C LEU A 242 15.55 -0.36 -11.77
N THR A 243 16.12 -0.56 -12.94
CA THR A 243 15.78 -1.66 -13.84
C THR A 243 16.55 -2.92 -13.45
N ILE A 244 15.83 -4.02 -13.19
CA ILE A 244 16.41 -5.34 -12.88
C ILE A 244 16.49 -6.16 -14.17
N ALA A 245 17.71 -6.41 -14.65
CA ALA A 245 17.94 -7.15 -15.89
C ALA A 245 17.42 -8.61 -15.79
N GLY A 246 16.64 -9.03 -16.78
CA GLY A 246 15.98 -10.33 -16.82
C GLY A 246 14.92 -10.53 -15.73
N GLY A 247 14.55 -9.47 -14.99
CA GLY A 247 13.55 -9.51 -13.91
C GLY A 247 12.13 -9.66 -14.45
N HIS A 248 11.35 -10.54 -13.84
CA HIS A 248 9.91 -10.72 -14.07
C HIS A 248 9.09 -10.01 -12.97
N HIS A 249 7.79 -10.31 -12.88
CA HIS A 249 6.90 -9.79 -11.81
C HIS A 249 7.21 -10.42 -10.45
N GLY A 250 8.38 -10.09 -9.92
CA GLY A 250 8.95 -10.62 -8.68
C GLY A 250 10.41 -10.99 -8.83
N PHE A 251 11.19 -10.78 -7.79
CA PHE A 251 12.64 -10.98 -7.78
C PHE A 251 13.04 -12.08 -6.82
N LYS A 252 14.13 -12.82 -7.18
CA LYS A 252 14.70 -13.89 -6.36
C LYS A 252 16.23 -13.83 -6.44
N GLY A 253 16.90 -14.42 -5.44
CA GLY A 253 18.34 -14.54 -5.45
C GLY A 253 19.07 -13.21 -5.58
N GLU A 254 19.93 -13.07 -6.58
CA GLU A 254 20.72 -11.87 -6.78
C GLU A 254 19.88 -10.64 -7.16
N GLN A 255 18.80 -10.83 -7.92
CA GLN A 255 17.86 -9.76 -8.26
C GLN A 255 17.18 -9.16 -7.01
N ASP A 256 16.76 -10.01 -6.04
CA ASP A 256 16.23 -9.53 -4.76
C ASP A 256 17.29 -8.80 -3.95
N LYS A 257 18.53 -9.28 -3.93
CA LYS A 257 19.62 -8.58 -3.24
C LYS A 257 19.90 -7.20 -3.84
N GLN A 258 19.92 -7.10 -5.17
CA GLN A 258 20.10 -5.83 -5.87
C GLN A 258 18.98 -4.84 -5.53
N ALA A 259 17.72 -5.27 -5.65
CA ALA A 259 16.57 -4.46 -5.30
C ALA A 259 16.58 -4.04 -3.83
N TRP A 260 16.89 -4.98 -2.92
CA TRP A 260 16.97 -4.69 -1.50
C TRP A 260 18.08 -3.71 -1.13
N SER A 261 19.23 -3.80 -1.77
CA SER A 261 20.34 -2.83 -1.58
C SER A 261 19.91 -1.42 -1.96
N ALA A 262 19.17 -1.26 -3.06
CA ALA A 262 18.63 0.04 -3.47
C ALA A 262 17.60 0.56 -2.45
N VAL A 263 16.67 -0.30 -1.98
CA VAL A 263 15.69 0.05 -0.94
C VAL A 263 16.37 0.59 0.32
N THR A 264 17.36 -0.16 0.84
CA THR A 264 18.01 0.22 2.10
C THR A 264 18.81 1.51 1.97
N LYS A 265 19.48 1.70 0.84
CA LYS A 265 20.19 2.96 0.52
C LYS A 265 19.20 4.12 0.44
N PHE A 266 18.11 3.96 -0.31
CA PHE A 266 17.11 5.00 -0.51
C PHE A 266 16.46 5.42 0.82
N LEU A 267 16.02 4.46 1.64
CA LEU A 267 15.43 4.74 2.94
C LEU A 267 16.40 5.45 3.88
N SER A 268 17.69 5.04 3.88
CA SER A 268 18.69 5.67 4.74
C SER A 268 18.92 7.14 4.41
N VAL A 269 18.77 7.53 3.14
CA VAL A 269 18.93 8.91 2.69
C VAL A 269 17.71 9.76 3.03
N HIS A 270 16.49 9.22 2.90
CA HIS A 270 15.28 10.03 2.90
C HIS A 270 14.48 10.01 4.21
N ILE A 271 14.56 8.93 5.00
CA ILE A 271 13.82 8.83 6.28
C ILE A 271 14.68 8.38 7.47
N GLY A 272 15.98 8.32 7.27
CA GLY A 272 16.95 7.97 8.31
C GLY A 272 17.50 6.56 8.17
N SER A 273 18.72 6.40 8.65
CA SER A 273 19.43 5.13 8.65
C SER A 273 19.51 4.55 10.07
N ARG A 274 19.93 3.29 10.12
CA ARG A 274 20.52 2.72 11.32
C ARG A 274 21.70 3.59 11.80
N GLU A 275 21.68 4.01 13.04
CA GLU A 275 22.87 4.16 13.86
C GLU A 275 23.09 2.90 14.69
#